data_acddb40fabe54edac82a934edbf8d99b
#
_entry.id   acddb40fabe54edac82a934edbf8d99b
#
_cell.length_a   1.000
_cell.length_b   1.000
_cell.length_c   1.000
_cell.angle_alpha   90.00
_cell.angle_beta   90.00
_cell.angle_gamma   90.00
#
_symmetry.space_group_name_H-M   'P 1'
#
loop_
_entity.id
_entity.type
_entity.pdbx_description
1 polymer ?
#
loop_
_entity_poly.entity_id
_entity_poly.type
_entity_poly.pdbx_seq_one_letter_code
_entity_poly.pdbx_strand_id
1 'polypeptide(L)'
;KGYYLRGFIQTCELEDDILSIEAEEAWGATDFRHILEKHFEGMKVYFIVEEEGGEVYATNDKEGRFFDYRFLVDSCVDGADEWEYFDTKEQALSYVARRMGVETVTLEEIDKWNDDHYEGDDYIYFHEYELVA
;
A
#
# COMPACT_ATOMS: atom_id res chain seq x y z
N LYS A 1 -27.49 14.11 -5.60
CA LYS A 1 -26.78 13.56 -4.43
C LYS A 1 -25.35 14.01 -4.52
N GLY A 2 -24.89 14.83 -3.57
CA GLY A 2 -23.49 15.21 -3.47
C GLY A 2 -22.67 14.03 -2.94
N TYR A 3 -21.50 13.83 -3.52
CA TYR A 3 -20.50 12.91 -2.99
C TYR A 3 -19.63 13.70 -2.00
N TYR A 4 -19.47 13.15 -0.81
CA TYR A 4 -18.55 13.72 0.17
C TYR A 4 -17.21 13.01 0.06
N LEU A 5 -16.25 13.71 -0.49
CA LEU A 5 -14.84 13.34 -0.37
C LEU A 5 -14.22 14.20 0.72
N ARG A 6 -13.67 13.57 1.72
CA ARG A 6 -12.84 14.23 2.73
C ARG A 6 -11.39 13.94 2.41
N GLY A 7 -10.69 14.94 1.97
CA GLY A 7 -9.28 14.83 1.65
C GLY A 7 -8.76 16.07 0.95
N PHE A 8 -7.50 16.05 0.63
CA PHE A 8 -6.88 17.09 -0.17
C PHE A 8 -5.89 16.50 -1.16
N ILE A 9 -5.76 17.13 -2.30
CA ILE A 9 -4.80 16.77 -3.33
C ILE A 9 -3.45 17.35 -2.93
N GLN A 10 -2.45 16.47 -2.81
CA GLN A 10 -1.06 16.88 -2.52
C GLN A 10 -0.33 17.23 -3.81
N THR A 11 -0.46 16.41 -4.84
CA THR A 11 0.11 16.66 -6.17
C THR A 11 -0.91 16.36 -7.26
N CYS A 12 -0.81 17.09 -8.38
CA CYS A 12 -1.63 16.87 -9.56
C CYS A 12 -0.81 17.25 -10.79
N GLU A 13 -0.41 16.28 -11.59
CA GLU A 13 0.46 16.47 -12.74
C GLU A 13 -0.15 15.83 -13.99
N LEU A 14 -0.14 16.56 -15.11
CA LEU A 14 -0.58 16.07 -16.39
C LEU A 14 0.63 15.94 -17.31
N GLU A 15 0.90 14.73 -17.77
CA GLU A 15 1.92 14.43 -18.76
C GLU A 15 1.27 13.61 -19.91
N ASP A 16 1.26 14.18 -21.10
CA ASP A 16 0.54 13.66 -22.25
C ASP A 16 -0.96 13.44 -21.95
N ASP A 17 -1.42 12.21 -21.97
CA ASP A 17 -2.80 11.80 -21.66
C ASP A 17 -2.95 11.14 -20.27
N ILE A 18 -1.91 11.22 -19.45
CA ILE A 18 -1.87 10.64 -18.11
C ILE A 18 -1.96 11.75 -17.07
N LEU A 19 -3.02 11.72 -16.28
CA LEU A 19 -3.19 12.57 -15.12
C LEU A 19 -2.80 11.78 -13.86
N SER A 20 -1.71 12.23 -13.20
CA SER A 20 -1.24 11.66 -11.94
C SER A 20 -1.71 12.51 -10.77
N ILE A 21 -2.39 11.88 -9.83
CA ILE A 21 -2.90 12.54 -8.62
C ILE A 21 -2.39 11.79 -7.40
N GLU A 22 -1.80 12.52 -6.48
CA GLU A 22 -1.54 12.06 -5.13
C GLU A 22 -2.43 12.84 -4.17
N ALA A 23 -3.19 12.11 -3.36
CA ALA A 23 -4.15 12.70 -2.44
C ALA A 23 -4.12 11.99 -1.09
N GLU A 24 -4.37 12.76 -0.05
CA GLU A 24 -4.68 12.25 1.27
C GLU A 24 -6.19 12.28 1.47
N GLU A 25 -6.80 11.14 1.73
CA GLU A 25 -8.22 10.98 1.86
C GLU A 25 -8.58 10.35 3.20
N ALA A 26 -9.68 10.82 3.78
CA ALA A 26 -10.17 10.28 5.04
C ALA A 26 -11.10 9.07 4.86
N TRP A 27 -11.84 8.97 3.75
CA TRP A 27 -12.88 7.95 3.55
C TRP A 27 -13.19 7.78 2.05
N GLY A 28 -13.44 6.54 1.61
CA GLY A 28 -13.96 6.26 0.28
C GLY A 28 -12.94 6.26 -0.86
N ALA A 29 -11.67 6.21 -0.54
CA ALA A 29 -10.57 6.22 -1.51
C ALA A 29 -10.72 5.18 -2.62
N THR A 30 -11.20 3.98 -2.29
CA THR A 30 -11.35 2.88 -3.25
C THR A 30 -12.50 3.07 -4.23
N ASP A 31 -13.50 3.89 -3.89
CA ASP A 31 -14.70 4.10 -4.71
C ASP A 31 -14.60 5.32 -5.64
N PHE A 32 -13.65 6.21 -5.40
CA PHE A 32 -13.50 7.46 -6.15
C PHE A 32 -13.29 7.22 -7.66
N ARG A 33 -12.58 6.18 -8.05
CA ARG A 33 -12.38 5.80 -9.45
C ARG A 33 -13.69 5.62 -10.21
N HIS A 34 -14.68 4.99 -9.60
CA HIS A 34 -15.98 4.75 -10.22
C HIS A 34 -16.75 6.05 -10.48
N ILE A 35 -16.59 7.03 -9.62
CA ILE A 35 -17.18 8.35 -9.80
C ILE A 35 -16.54 9.06 -11.00
N LEU A 36 -15.22 9.04 -11.11
CA LEU A 36 -14.49 9.66 -12.21
C LEU A 36 -14.80 8.98 -13.55
N GLU A 37 -14.72 7.66 -13.62
CA GLU A 37 -15.01 6.89 -14.83
C GLU A 37 -16.46 7.08 -15.32
N LYS A 38 -17.39 7.27 -14.40
CA LYS A 38 -18.79 7.55 -14.73
C LYS A 38 -19.01 8.93 -15.32
N HIS A 39 -18.25 9.93 -14.86
CA HIS A 39 -18.42 11.33 -15.29
C HIS A 39 -17.57 11.70 -16.49
N PHE A 40 -16.51 10.96 -16.78
CA PHE A 40 -15.59 11.25 -17.87
C PHE A 40 -15.49 10.06 -18.82
N GLU A 41 -16.20 10.14 -19.95
CA GLU A 41 -16.22 9.09 -20.97
C GLU A 41 -14.80 8.81 -21.50
N GLY A 42 -14.42 7.52 -21.52
CA GLY A 42 -13.12 7.07 -22.00
C GLY A 42 -12.00 7.16 -20.96
N MET A 43 -12.26 7.73 -19.78
CA MET A 43 -11.30 7.73 -18.69
C MET A 43 -11.16 6.34 -18.08
N LYS A 44 -9.93 5.92 -17.83
CA LYS A 44 -9.60 4.77 -16.98
C LYS A 44 -8.82 5.24 -15.78
N VAL A 45 -9.24 4.83 -14.60
CA VAL A 45 -8.59 5.19 -13.34
C VAL A 45 -7.89 3.96 -12.77
N TYR A 46 -6.57 4.06 -12.64
CA TYR A 46 -5.75 3.13 -11.90
C TYR A 46 -5.40 3.77 -10.56
N PHE A 47 -5.47 3.02 -9.47
CA PHE A 47 -5.19 3.54 -8.15
C PHE A 47 -4.43 2.55 -7.30
N ILE A 48 -3.75 3.08 -6.31
CA ILE A 48 -3.25 2.36 -5.15
C ILE A 48 -3.61 3.15 -3.91
N VAL A 49 -4.04 2.47 -2.87
CA VAL A 49 -4.40 3.09 -1.58
C VAL A 49 -3.69 2.37 -0.45
N GLU A 50 -3.23 3.16 0.50
CA GLU A 50 -2.58 2.72 1.72
C GLU A 50 -3.22 3.46 2.90
N GLU A 51 -3.77 2.72 3.84
CA GLU A 51 -4.33 3.24 5.09
C GLU A 51 -3.90 2.37 6.26
N GLU A 52 -2.96 2.84 7.04
CA GLU A 52 -2.39 2.11 8.17
C GLU A 52 -3.41 1.86 9.28
N GLY A 53 -4.21 2.86 9.62
CA GLY A 53 -5.18 2.80 10.72
C GLY A 53 -6.33 1.83 10.49
N GLY A 54 -6.71 1.60 9.23
CA GLY A 54 -7.76 0.66 8.83
C GLY A 54 -7.22 -0.61 8.18
N GLU A 55 -5.91 -0.75 8.05
CA GLU A 55 -5.24 -1.84 7.33
C GLU A 55 -5.76 -2.01 5.90
N VAL A 56 -6.05 -0.89 5.22
CA VAL A 56 -6.52 -0.90 3.84
C VAL A 56 -5.35 -0.73 2.89
N TYR A 57 -5.03 -1.80 2.19
CA TYR A 57 -4.01 -1.83 1.13
C TYR A 57 -4.66 -2.44 -0.10
N ALA A 58 -4.88 -1.65 -1.14
CA ALA A 58 -5.58 -2.11 -2.33
C ALA A 58 -5.12 -1.41 -3.60
N THR A 59 -5.24 -2.11 -4.72
CA THR A 59 -5.02 -1.58 -6.06
C THR A 59 -5.94 -2.26 -7.06
N ASN A 60 -6.31 -1.59 -8.14
CA ASN A 60 -6.99 -2.20 -9.28
C ASN A 60 -6.04 -2.48 -10.47
N ASP A 61 -4.78 -2.15 -10.33
CA ASP A 61 -3.77 -2.31 -11.40
C ASP A 61 -3.20 -3.74 -11.43
N LYS A 62 -4.00 -4.69 -11.94
CA LYS A 62 -3.64 -6.11 -11.96
C LYS A 62 -2.39 -6.43 -12.76
N GLU A 63 -2.12 -5.64 -13.79
CA GLU A 63 -1.01 -5.88 -14.73
C GLU A 63 0.25 -5.10 -14.35
N GLY A 64 0.18 -4.26 -13.31
CA GLY A 64 1.31 -3.44 -12.87
C GLY A 64 1.70 -2.37 -13.89
N ARG A 65 0.73 -1.75 -14.55
CA ARG A 65 0.97 -0.71 -15.55
C ARG A 65 1.58 0.56 -14.95
N PHE A 66 1.11 0.92 -13.76
CA PHE A 66 1.56 2.09 -12.99
C PHE A 66 2.12 1.70 -11.63
N PHE A 67 1.58 0.63 -11.03
CA PHE A 67 1.93 0.14 -9.69
C PHE A 67 2.34 -1.32 -9.80
N ASP A 68 3.63 -1.57 -10.00
CA ASP A 68 4.21 -2.89 -10.26
C ASP A 68 4.48 -3.72 -9.00
N TYR A 69 4.28 -3.14 -7.82
CA TYR A 69 4.46 -3.81 -6.54
C TYR A 69 3.14 -4.33 -5.96
N ARG A 70 3.23 -5.37 -5.14
CA ARG A 70 2.10 -6.06 -4.50
C ARG A 70 2.24 -6.19 -2.99
N PHE A 71 3.43 -5.93 -2.46
CA PHE A 71 3.75 -6.08 -1.05
C PHE A 71 4.48 -4.85 -0.54
N LEU A 72 4.17 -4.50 0.70
CA LEU A 72 4.85 -3.45 1.45
C LEU A 72 5.33 -4.02 2.76
N VAL A 73 6.56 -3.77 3.11
CA VAL A 73 7.09 -4.00 4.45
C VAL A 73 7.45 -2.67 5.08
N ASP A 74 6.75 -2.34 6.16
CA ASP A 74 7.04 -1.21 7.04
C ASP A 74 7.62 -1.76 8.34
N SER A 75 8.83 -1.38 8.69
CA SER A 75 9.53 -1.97 9.81
C SER A 75 10.44 -1.01 10.55
N CYS A 76 10.51 -1.19 11.85
CA CYS A 76 11.54 -0.64 12.73
C CYS A 76 12.24 -1.80 13.43
N VAL A 77 13.53 -1.98 13.20
CA VAL A 77 14.33 -3.01 13.85
C VAL A 77 15.62 -2.39 14.37
N ASP A 78 15.91 -2.60 15.65
CA ASP A 78 17.05 -1.96 16.33
C ASP A 78 17.05 -0.42 16.17
N GLY A 79 15.86 0.19 16.15
CA GLY A 79 15.67 1.63 15.98
C GLY A 79 15.89 2.15 14.56
N ALA A 80 16.03 1.28 13.57
CA ALA A 80 16.17 1.65 12.16
C ALA A 80 14.84 1.44 11.43
N ASP A 81 14.23 2.56 11.02
CA ASP A 81 13.00 2.56 10.22
C ASP A 81 13.30 2.31 8.77
N GLU A 82 12.55 1.39 8.14
CA GLU A 82 12.60 1.11 6.72
C GLU A 82 11.20 0.87 6.15
N TRP A 83 11.01 1.33 4.91
CA TRP A 83 9.77 1.21 4.16
C TRP A 83 10.10 0.74 2.74
N GLU A 84 9.74 -0.51 2.41
CA GLU A 84 10.14 -1.14 1.16
C GLU A 84 8.98 -1.83 0.44
N TYR A 85 8.96 -1.68 -0.88
CA TYR A 85 7.97 -2.29 -1.77
C TYR A 85 8.55 -3.48 -2.53
N PHE A 86 7.71 -4.49 -2.76
CA PHE A 86 8.10 -5.72 -3.47
C PHE A 86 6.98 -6.15 -4.43
N ASP A 87 7.36 -6.76 -5.55
CA ASP A 87 6.41 -7.32 -6.50
C ASP A 87 6.00 -8.76 -6.15
N THR A 88 6.83 -9.53 -5.43
CA THR A 88 6.52 -10.89 -5.00
C THR A 88 6.59 -11.08 -3.48
N LYS A 89 5.81 -12.05 -2.98
CA LYS A 89 5.79 -12.43 -1.57
C LYS A 89 7.15 -12.97 -1.11
N GLU A 90 7.81 -13.75 -1.96
CA GLU A 90 9.11 -14.33 -1.67
C GLU A 90 10.19 -13.26 -1.46
N GLN A 91 10.19 -12.22 -2.28
CA GLN A 91 11.11 -11.09 -2.12
C GLN A 91 10.87 -10.35 -0.80
N ALA A 92 9.61 -10.08 -0.48
CA ALA A 92 9.22 -9.42 0.76
C ALA A 92 9.60 -10.24 2.00
N LEU A 93 9.33 -11.55 2.00
CA LEU A 93 9.71 -12.44 3.10
C LEU A 93 11.24 -12.59 3.24
N SER A 94 11.97 -12.65 2.12
CA SER A 94 13.44 -12.67 2.15
C SER A 94 14.03 -11.39 2.75
N TYR A 95 13.41 -10.25 2.46
CA TYR A 95 13.78 -8.98 3.06
C TYR A 95 13.53 -8.97 4.58
N VAL A 96 12.34 -9.42 5.01
CA VAL A 96 12.00 -9.52 6.44
C VAL A 96 12.97 -10.47 7.17
N ALA A 97 13.30 -11.62 6.59
CA ALA A 97 14.26 -12.56 7.16
C ALA A 97 15.61 -11.90 7.41
N ARG A 98 16.11 -11.09 6.48
CA ARG A 98 17.34 -10.31 6.66
C ARG A 98 17.21 -9.29 7.79
N ARG A 99 16.09 -8.59 7.89
CA ARG A 99 15.83 -7.65 8.99
C ARG A 99 15.82 -8.33 10.37
N MET A 100 15.26 -9.54 10.44
CA MET A 100 15.23 -10.36 11.66
C MET A 100 16.54 -11.09 11.94
N GLY A 101 17.48 -11.10 11.00
CA GLY A 101 18.76 -11.83 11.14
C GLY A 101 18.61 -13.34 11.05
N VAL A 102 17.60 -13.84 10.33
CA VAL A 102 17.33 -15.26 10.10
C VAL A 102 17.45 -15.62 8.63
N GLU A 103 17.53 -16.91 8.32
CA GLU A 103 17.69 -17.38 6.95
C GLU A 103 16.37 -17.32 6.17
N THR A 104 15.28 -17.73 6.82
CA THR A 104 13.92 -17.73 6.26
C THR A 104 12.90 -17.32 7.32
N VAL A 105 11.74 -16.82 6.89
CA VAL A 105 10.66 -16.44 7.80
C VAL A 105 9.29 -16.71 7.17
N THR A 106 8.32 -17.06 8.01
CA THR A 106 6.89 -17.16 7.67
C THR A 106 6.12 -15.98 8.26
N LEU A 107 4.87 -15.76 7.79
CA LEU A 107 4.00 -14.72 8.35
C LEU A 107 3.71 -14.95 9.85
N GLU A 108 3.50 -16.22 10.25
CA GLU A 108 3.29 -16.59 11.66
C GLU A 108 4.51 -16.28 12.54
N GLU A 109 5.70 -16.45 12.00
CA GLU A 109 6.95 -16.10 12.70
C GLU A 109 7.13 -14.59 12.83
N ILE A 110 6.67 -13.80 11.84
CA ILE A 110 6.64 -12.34 11.92
C ILE A 110 5.67 -11.88 13.01
N ASP A 111 4.46 -12.45 13.05
CA ASP A 111 3.48 -12.13 14.09
C ASP A 111 4.02 -12.44 15.49
N LYS A 112 4.64 -13.61 15.65
CA LYS A 112 5.29 -13.97 16.90
C LYS A 112 6.43 -13.04 17.28
N TRP A 113 7.23 -12.64 16.31
CA TRP A 113 8.32 -11.68 16.55
C TRP A 113 7.78 -10.33 17.03
N ASN A 114 6.70 -9.84 16.44
CA ASN A 114 6.02 -8.62 16.86
C ASN A 114 5.47 -8.75 18.29
N ASP A 115 4.87 -9.89 18.63
CA ASP A 115 4.38 -10.17 19.99
C ASP A 115 5.53 -10.17 21.01
N ASP A 116 6.67 -10.76 20.67
CA ASP A 116 7.85 -10.82 21.53
C ASP A 116 8.51 -9.43 21.72
N HIS A 117 8.28 -8.49 20.79
CA HIS A 117 8.83 -7.13 20.82
C HIS A 117 7.78 -6.04 21.15
N TYR A 118 6.59 -6.45 21.55
CA TYR A 118 5.45 -5.55 21.79
C TYR A 118 5.72 -4.41 22.80
N GLU A 119 6.56 -4.63 23.80
CA GLU A 119 6.91 -3.61 24.80
C GLU A 119 8.01 -2.64 24.33
N GLY A 120 8.60 -2.87 23.17
CA GLY A 120 9.61 -2.02 22.55
C GLY A 120 9.04 -1.14 21.42
N ASP A 121 9.93 -0.43 20.75
CA ASP A 121 9.57 0.39 19.59
C ASP A 121 9.76 -0.37 18.26
N ASP A 122 10.28 -1.60 18.33
CA ASP A 122 10.53 -2.42 17.15
C ASP A 122 9.26 -3.11 16.65
N TYR A 123 9.06 -3.10 15.34
CA TYR A 123 7.94 -3.74 14.67
C TYR A 123 8.29 -4.16 13.24
N ILE A 124 7.54 -5.12 12.70
CA ILE A 124 7.58 -5.51 11.30
C ILE A 124 6.14 -5.69 10.82
N TYR A 125 5.66 -4.78 9.96
CA TYR A 125 4.34 -4.86 9.35
C TYR A 125 4.48 -5.30 7.90
N PHE A 126 3.83 -6.42 7.58
CA PHE A 126 3.81 -7.03 6.26
C PHE A 126 2.43 -6.84 5.64
N HIS A 127 2.35 -6.08 4.56
CA HIS A 127 1.09 -5.77 3.89
C HIS A 127 1.08 -6.33 2.48
N GLU A 128 -0.03 -6.97 2.12
CA GLU A 128 -0.33 -7.38 0.75
C GLU A 128 -1.43 -6.49 0.18
N TYR A 129 -1.22 -5.94 -1.01
CA TYR A 129 -2.25 -5.14 -1.68
C TYR A 129 -3.32 -6.06 -2.26
N GLU A 130 -4.55 -5.89 -1.81
CA GLU A 130 -5.72 -6.55 -2.37
C GLU A 130 -5.96 -6.07 -3.82
N LEU A 131 -6.16 -7.00 -4.74
CA LEU A 131 -6.54 -6.68 -6.11
C LEU A 131 -8.05 -6.54 -6.21
N VAL A 132 -8.51 -5.32 -6.42
CA VAL A 132 -9.93 -4.98 -6.59
C VAL A 132 -10.26 -4.64 -8.05
N ALA A 133 -11.55 -4.67 -8.37
CA ALA A 133 -12.03 -4.39 -9.74
C ALA A 133 -12.07 -2.88 -10.07
#